data_a85779bc8d84b1c7c491b890c3576161
#
_entry.id   a85779bc8d84b1c7c491b890c3576161
#
_cell.length_a   1.000
_cell.length_b   1.000
_cell.length_c   1.000
_cell.angle_alpha   90.00
_cell.angle_beta   90.00
_cell.angle_gamma   90.00
#
_symmetry.space_group_name_H-M   'P 1'
#
loop_
_entity.id
_entity.type
_entity.pdbx_description
1 polymer ?
#
loop_
_entity_poly.entity_id
_entity_poly.type
_entity_poly.pdbx_seq_one_letter_code
_entity_poly.pdbx_strand_id
1 'polypeptide(L)'
;MAVLYNLEPFEAMNILYGGRTDGIPKADFEKNKAERGIEIPQNIKLFLEKYAFLSVNQQSFVKLIHPNLMTPYTFTDADGTKLPLVCIGRTGAFKAAVCEGNVPDPAVFLIKAAGGPVEITLSNTTIFELIKGNLFSVFLKMRGNFIADKPEDAVRLLIENDVSPAEIDKAAERSGKYVFCFNEEKQTFVVADYSSGELSRFIFAHDDSFINR
;
A
#
# COMPACT_ATOMS: atom_id res chain seq x y z
N MET A 1 19.85 12.14 -18.66
CA MET A 1 18.49 12.07 -18.12
C MET A 1 18.41 10.77 -17.36
N ALA A 2 18.19 10.83 -16.07
CA ALA A 2 18.16 9.66 -15.21
C ALA A 2 16.96 8.78 -15.58
N VAL A 3 17.16 7.48 -15.64
CA VAL A 3 16.07 6.52 -15.92
C VAL A 3 15.28 6.35 -14.61
N LEU A 4 14.00 6.69 -14.65
CA LEU A 4 13.07 6.45 -13.56
C LEU A 4 12.39 5.09 -13.74
N TYR A 5 12.47 4.25 -12.73
CA TYR A 5 11.73 3.00 -12.67
C TYR A 5 10.44 3.22 -11.89
N ASN A 6 9.30 2.97 -12.52
CA ASN A 6 8.01 2.92 -11.83
C ASN A 6 7.93 1.62 -11.04
N LEU A 7 7.67 1.73 -9.74
CA LEU A 7 7.69 0.61 -8.80
C LEU A 7 6.29 0.18 -8.39
N GLU A 8 6.06 -1.10 -8.44
CA GLU A 8 4.94 -1.70 -7.73
C GLU A 8 5.22 -1.80 -6.21
N PRO A 9 4.21 -1.97 -5.35
CA PRO A 9 4.39 -2.00 -3.90
C PRO A 9 5.45 -2.97 -3.40
N PHE A 10 5.58 -4.14 -4.03
CA PHE A 10 6.60 -5.14 -3.69
C PHE A 10 8.02 -4.64 -3.96
N GLU A 11 8.23 -3.98 -5.09
CA GLU A 11 9.53 -3.47 -5.50
C GLU A 11 9.94 -2.30 -4.60
N ALA A 12 9.02 -1.36 -4.35
CA ALA A 12 9.24 -0.24 -3.45
C ALA A 12 9.63 -0.72 -2.03
N MET A 13 8.93 -1.74 -1.51
CA MET A 13 9.23 -2.34 -0.22
C MET A 13 10.58 -3.04 -0.21
N ASN A 14 10.91 -3.77 -1.27
CA ASN A 14 12.18 -4.47 -1.37
C ASN A 14 13.39 -3.52 -1.36
N ILE A 15 13.30 -2.41 -2.10
CA ILE A 15 14.34 -1.37 -2.08
C ILE A 15 14.39 -0.72 -0.70
N LEU A 16 13.24 -0.27 -0.18
CA LEU A 16 13.12 0.43 1.10
C LEU A 16 13.73 -0.35 2.28
N TYR A 17 13.66 -1.67 2.25
CA TYR A 17 14.18 -2.54 3.31
C TYR A 17 15.48 -3.24 2.95
N GLY A 18 16.08 -2.94 1.81
CA GLY A 18 17.33 -3.55 1.37
C GLY A 18 17.24 -5.08 1.28
N GLY A 19 16.09 -5.60 0.84
CA GLY A 19 15.83 -7.02 0.73
C GLY A 19 15.51 -7.76 2.05
N ARG A 20 15.47 -7.05 3.19
CA ARG A 20 15.04 -7.67 4.46
C ARG A 20 13.57 -8.05 4.38
N THR A 21 13.24 -9.18 4.99
CA THR A 21 11.87 -9.67 5.07
C THR A 21 11.56 -10.00 6.53
N ASP A 22 10.36 -9.65 6.95
CA ASP A 22 9.81 -10.04 8.25
C ASP A 22 8.29 -10.16 8.08
N GLY A 23 7.84 -11.37 7.93
CA GLY A 23 6.45 -11.62 7.60
C GLY A 23 5.89 -12.88 8.25
N ILE A 24 4.69 -13.22 7.85
CA ILE A 24 3.93 -14.34 8.41
C ILE A 24 4.43 -15.63 7.76
N PRO A 25 4.81 -16.66 8.54
CA PRO A 25 5.21 -17.95 8.01
C PRO A 25 4.13 -18.56 7.11
N LYS A 26 4.56 -19.12 5.97
CA LYS A 26 3.63 -19.79 5.04
C LYS A 26 2.77 -20.85 5.72
N ALA A 27 3.34 -21.58 6.68
CA ALA A 27 2.63 -22.61 7.43
C ALA A 27 1.41 -22.08 8.20
N ASP A 28 1.44 -20.81 8.66
CA ASP A 28 0.34 -20.20 9.39
C ASP A 28 -0.86 -19.92 8.47
N PHE A 29 -0.63 -19.59 7.20
CA PHE A 29 -1.69 -19.45 6.22
C PHE A 29 -2.33 -20.81 5.90
N GLU A 30 -1.54 -21.84 5.70
CA GLU A 30 -2.04 -23.20 5.41
C GLU A 30 -2.83 -23.73 6.61
N LYS A 31 -2.34 -23.52 7.83
CA LYS A 31 -3.04 -23.88 9.05
C LYS A 31 -4.39 -23.13 9.15
N ASN A 32 -4.41 -21.83 8.92
CA ASN A 32 -5.63 -21.03 8.97
C ASN A 32 -6.66 -21.48 7.91
N LYS A 33 -6.20 -21.83 6.71
CA LYS A 33 -7.06 -22.40 5.67
C LYS A 33 -7.64 -23.76 6.11
N ALA A 34 -6.81 -24.65 6.65
CA ALA A 34 -7.25 -25.97 7.09
C ALA A 34 -8.22 -25.93 8.28
N GLU A 35 -7.95 -25.09 9.28
CA GLU A 35 -8.74 -25.02 10.52
C GLU A 35 -10.00 -24.16 10.40
N ARG A 36 -9.99 -23.14 9.55
CA ARG A 36 -11.04 -22.11 9.50
C ARG A 36 -11.68 -21.93 8.12
N GLY A 37 -11.15 -22.59 7.09
CA GLY A 37 -11.63 -22.45 5.72
C GLY A 37 -11.38 -21.09 5.08
N ILE A 38 -10.55 -20.22 5.70
CA ILE A 38 -10.30 -18.88 5.20
C ILE A 38 -9.22 -18.92 4.13
N GLU A 39 -9.54 -18.46 2.93
CA GLU A 39 -8.63 -18.36 1.81
C GLU A 39 -8.31 -16.88 1.49
N ILE A 40 -7.02 -16.55 1.55
CA ILE A 40 -6.53 -15.19 1.32
C ILE A 40 -6.05 -15.11 -0.13
N PRO A 41 -6.37 -14.02 -0.88
CA PRO A 41 -5.86 -13.81 -2.22
C PRO A 41 -4.34 -13.95 -2.29
N GLN A 42 -3.85 -14.65 -3.33
CA GLN A 42 -2.44 -15.08 -3.41
C GLN A 42 -1.45 -13.91 -3.33
N ASN A 43 -1.74 -12.78 -3.98
CA ASN A 43 -0.83 -11.63 -3.95
C ASN A 43 -0.76 -10.97 -2.57
N ILE A 44 -1.87 -10.96 -1.83
CA ILE A 44 -1.90 -10.47 -0.44
C ILE A 44 -1.11 -11.43 0.45
N LYS A 45 -1.29 -12.73 0.25
CA LYS A 45 -0.53 -13.76 0.97
C LYS A 45 0.97 -13.57 0.78
N LEU A 46 1.44 -13.41 -0.47
CA LEU A 46 2.84 -13.16 -0.78
C LEU A 46 3.37 -11.87 -0.13
N PHE A 47 2.56 -10.81 -0.10
CA PHE A 47 2.92 -9.57 0.57
C PHE A 47 3.06 -9.78 2.08
N LEU A 48 2.12 -10.48 2.70
CA LEU A 48 2.13 -10.79 4.12
C LEU A 48 3.28 -11.72 4.53
N GLU A 49 3.62 -12.69 3.69
CA GLU A 49 4.75 -13.58 3.90
C GLU A 49 6.09 -12.84 3.97
N LYS A 50 6.20 -11.70 3.29
CA LYS A 50 7.46 -10.92 3.23
C LYS A 50 7.48 -9.74 4.17
N TYR A 51 6.36 -9.01 4.32
CA TYR A 51 6.39 -7.63 4.83
C TYR A 51 5.41 -7.36 5.97
N ALA A 52 4.68 -8.36 6.48
CA ALA A 52 3.61 -8.16 7.45
C ALA A 52 4.06 -7.45 8.74
N PHE A 53 5.28 -7.71 9.21
CA PHE A 53 5.81 -7.18 10.47
C PHE A 53 6.85 -6.08 10.27
N LEU A 54 7.24 -5.79 9.03
CA LEU A 54 8.13 -4.69 8.75
C LEU A 54 7.45 -3.36 9.12
N SER A 55 8.20 -2.53 9.79
CA SER A 55 7.75 -1.22 10.21
C SER A 55 8.83 -0.18 9.95
N VAL A 56 8.44 1.04 9.61
CA VAL A 56 9.33 2.19 9.59
C VAL A 56 8.98 3.05 10.80
N ASN A 57 9.98 3.38 11.61
CA ASN A 57 9.79 4.18 12.82
C ASN A 57 8.63 3.69 13.71
N GLN A 58 8.54 2.38 13.93
CA GLN A 58 7.49 1.71 14.71
C GLN A 58 6.07 1.83 14.10
N GLN A 59 5.94 2.27 12.88
CA GLN A 59 4.67 2.29 12.17
C GLN A 59 4.64 1.15 11.14
N SER A 60 3.75 0.18 11.34
CA SER A 60 3.50 -0.84 10.33
C SER A 60 2.86 -0.21 9.09
N PHE A 61 3.27 -0.64 7.90
CA PHE A 61 2.75 -0.14 6.62
C PHE A 61 1.25 -0.31 6.44
N VAL A 62 0.78 -1.46 6.85
CA VAL A 62 -0.64 -1.75 7.00
C VAL A 62 -0.74 -2.41 8.34
N LYS A 63 -1.68 -2.00 9.17
CA LYS A 63 -1.98 -2.73 10.40
C LYS A 63 -2.69 -4.03 10.02
N LEU A 64 -1.94 -4.92 9.39
CA LEU A 64 -2.44 -6.21 8.96
C LEU A 64 -2.69 -7.10 10.16
N ILE A 65 -3.68 -7.94 10.02
CA ILE A 65 -4.10 -8.85 11.09
C ILE A 65 -3.41 -10.18 10.83
N HIS A 66 -2.78 -10.72 11.86
CA HIS A 66 -2.22 -12.08 11.79
C HIS A 66 -3.32 -13.07 11.31
N PRO A 67 -3.03 -14.07 10.47
CA PRO A 67 -4.01 -15.00 9.94
C PRO A 67 -4.95 -15.60 11.00
N ASN A 68 -4.42 -15.92 12.16
CA ASN A 68 -5.21 -16.48 13.27
C ASN A 68 -6.26 -15.51 13.85
N LEU A 69 -6.14 -14.22 13.56
CA LEU A 69 -7.07 -13.18 13.99
C LEU A 69 -7.97 -12.68 12.86
N MET A 70 -7.81 -13.20 11.65
CA MET A 70 -8.66 -12.87 10.52
C MET A 70 -10.07 -13.38 10.79
N THR A 71 -11.05 -12.49 10.59
CA THR A 71 -12.46 -12.79 10.85
C THR A 71 -13.20 -12.82 9.52
N PRO A 72 -13.94 -13.88 9.21
CA PRO A 72 -14.80 -13.93 8.04
C PRO A 72 -16.02 -13.01 8.24
N TYR A 73 -16.44 -12.36 7.16
CA TYR A 73 -17.64 -11.56 7.05
C TYR A 73 -18.40 -11.96 5.80
N THR A 74 -19.66 -11.56 5.69
CA THR A 74 -20.44 -11.72 4.47
C THR A 74 -20.97 -10.35 4.08
N PHE A 75 -20.65 -9.91 2.89
CA PHE A 75 -21.28 -8.76 2.26
C PHE A 75 -22.46 -9.26 1.42
N THR A 76 -23.58 -8.55 1.46
CA THR A 76 -24.71 -8.81 0.57
C THR A 76 -24.86 -7.55 -0.28
N ASP A 77 -24.76 -7.71 -1.58
CA ASP A 77 -24.91 -6.61 -2.52
C ASP A 77 -26.39 -6.27 -2.79
N ALA A 78 -26.63 -5.32 -3.70
CA ALA A 78 -27.97 -4.82 -3.98
C ALA A 78 -28.89 -5.84 -4.66
N ASP A 79 -28.35 -6.86 -5.32
CA ASP A 79 -29.12 -7.93 -5.98
C ASP A 79 -29.29 -9.17 -5.07
N GLY A 80 -28.76 -9.11 -3.85
CA GLY A 80 -28.85 -10.18 -2.86
C GLY A 80 -27.72 -11.22 -2.94
N THR A 81 -26.73 -11.03 -3.81
CA THR A 81 -25.57 -11.93 -3.89
C THR A 81 -24.71 -11.80 -2.65
N LYS A 82 -24.35 -12.93 -2.08
CA LYS A 82 -23.51 -13.02 -0.87
C LYS A 82 -22.05 -13.21 -1.26
N LEU A 83 -21.20 -12.27 -0.85
CA LEU A 83 -19.76 -12.30 -1.06
C LEU A 83 -19.06 -12.62 0.26
N PRO A 84 -18.29 -13.72 0.34
CA PRO A 84 -17.47 -13.99 1.51
C PRO A 84 -16.28 -13.02 1.55
N LEU A 85 -16.07 -12.40 2.70
CA LEU A 85 -15.00 -11.44 2.93
C LEU A 85 -14.09 -11.93 4.04
N VAL A 86 -12.81 -11.68 3.91
CA VAL A 86 -11.82 -11.87 4.97
C VAL A 86 -11.25 -10.54 5.41
N CYS A 87 -11.29 -10.26 6.72
CA CYS A 87 -10.67 -9.08 7.29
C CYS A 87 -9.15 -9.27 7.34
N ILE A 88 -8.42 -8.40 6.65
CA ILE A 88 -6.96 -8.48 6.52
C ILE A 88 -6.22 -7.39 7.30
N GLY A 89 -6.91 -6.34 7.74
CA GLY A 89 -6.25 -5.23 8.42
C GLY A 89 -7.19 -4.17 8.94
N ARG A 90 -6.63 -2.99 9.22
CA ARG A 90 -7.36 -1.80 9.64
C ARG A 90 -6.89 -0.58 8.88
N THR A 91 -7.81 0.33 8.58
CA THR A 91 -7.56 1.66 8.07
C THR A 91 -8.37 2.67 8.87
N GLY A 92 -7.68 3.50 9.66
CA GLY A 92 -8.37 4.39 10.61
C GLY A 92 -9.27 3.63 11.60
N ALA A 93 -10.54 4.02 11.67
CA ALA A 93 -11.54 3.40 12.54
C ALA A 93 -12.19 2.13 11.94
N PHE A 94 -11.91 1.81 10.68
CA PHE A 94 -12.53 0.69 9.98
C PHE A 94 -11.61 -0.53 9.93
N LYS A 95 -12.20 -1.73 9.91
CA LYS A 95 -11.51 -2.92 9.45
C LYS A 95 -11.50 -2.92 7.92
N ALA A 96 -10.39 -3.35 7.33
CA ALA A 96 -10.26 -3.56 5.90
C ALA A 96 -10.43 -5.04 5.58
N ALA A 97 -11.32 -5.37 4.67
CA ALA A 97 -11.57 -6.73 4.23
C ALA A 97 -11.53 -6.83 2.71
N VAL A 98 -11.29 -8.01 2.19
CA VAL A 98 -11.29 -8.34 0.77
C VAL A 98 -12.11 -9.58 0.52
N CYS A 99 -12.60 -9.75 -0.71
CA CYS A 99 -13.23 -11.01 -1.11
C CYS A 99 -12.22 -12.14 -1.05
N GLU A 100 -12.67 -13.30 -0.61
CA GLU A 100 -11.92 -14.53 -0.76
C GLU A 100 -11.75 -14.86 -2.26
N GLY A 101 -10.65 -15.52 -2.60
CA GLY A 101 -10.39 -15.95 -3.97
C GLY A 101 -9.10 -15.41 -4.56
N ASN A 102 -8.93 -15.56 -5.87
CA ASN A 102 -7.67 -15.29 -6.57
C ASN A 102 -7.75 -14.04 -7.46
N VAL A 103 -8.22 -12.93 -6.93
CA VAL A 103 -8.17 -11.63 -7.60
C VAL A 103 -6.83 -10.97 -7.30
N PRO A 104 -6.04 -10.56 -8.31
CA PRO A 104 -4.69 -10.01 -8.10
C PRO A 104 -4.66 -8.76 -7.22
N ASP A 105 -5.59 -7.84 -7.41
CA ASP A 105 -5.71 -6.61 -6.62
C ASP A 105 -7.19 -6.37 -6.26
N PRO A 106 -7.70 -7.05 -5.21
CA PRO A 106 -9.11 -7.00 -4.87
C PRO A 106 -9.52 -5.64 -4.29
N ALA A 107 -10.77 -5.27 -4.55
CA ALA A 107 -11.39 -4.11 -3.92
C ALA A 107 -11.45 -4.28 -2.40
N VAL A 108 -11.28 -3.17 -1.68
CA VAL A 108 -11.34 -3.14 -0.22
C VAL A 108 -12.76 -2.86 0.23
N PHE A 109 -13.25 -3.67 1.16
CA PHE A 109 -14.48 -3.43 1.91
C PHE A 109 -14.14 -2.84 3.27
N LEU A 110 -14.82 -1.77 3.63
CA LEU A 110 -14.67 -1.12 4.93
C LEU A 110 -15.76 -1.62 5.87
N ILE A 111 -15.35 -2.12 7.02
CA ILE A 111 -16.25 -2.69 8.02
C ILE A 111 -16.20 -1.83 9.28
N LYS A 112 -17.32 -1.26 9.65
CA LYS A 112 -17.55 -0.55 10.90
C LYS A 112 -18.27 -1.47 11.87
N ALA A 113 -17.66 -1.81 12.98
CA ALA A 113 -18.16 -2.77 13.95
C ALA A 113 -18.25 -2.21 15.40
N ALA A 114 -18.11 -0.90 15.57
CA ALA A 114 -18.10 -0.29 16.90
C ALA A 114 -19.49 0.24 17.29
N GLY A 115 -20.10 -0.38 18.30
CA GLY A 115 -21.26 0.17 19.00
C GLY A 115 -22.62 0.02 18.32
N GLY A 116 -22.74 -0.82 17.28
CA GLY A 116 -24.00 -1.00 16.54
C GLY A 116 -23.96 -2.22 15.61
N PRO A 117 -24.94 -2.37 14.73
CA PRO A 117 -24.92 -3.39 13.69
C PRO A 117 -23.68 -3.22 12.81
N VAL A 118 -23.17 -4.35 12.31
CA VAL A 118 -22.02 -4.36 11.40
C VAL A 118 -22.42 -3.70 10.08
N GLU A 119 -21.76 -2.60 9.75
CA GLU A 119 -21.93 -1.92 8.47
C GLU A 119 -20.75 -2.27 7.57
N ILE A 120 -21.03 -2.75 6.35
CA ILE A 120 -20.03 -3.10 5.35
C ILE A 120 -20.26 -2.25 4.11
N THR A 121 -19.23 -1.53 3.69
CA THR A 121 -19.27 -0.65 2.52
C THR A 121 -18.13 -0.98 1.57
N LEU A 122 -18.41 -1.13 0.28
CA LEU A 122 -17.40 -1.22 -0.76
C LEU A 122 -16.69 0.14 -0.89
N SER A 123 -15.37 0.16 -0.79
CA SER A 123 -14.58 1.36 -1.01
C SER A 123 -14.21 1.52 -2.49
N ASN A 124 -13.81 2.75 -2.87
CA ASN A 124 -13.30 3.05 -4.21
C ASN A 124 -11.77 2.80 -4.31
N THR A 125 -11.23 1.91 -3.50
CA THR A 125 -9.80 1.60 -3.48
C THR A 125 -9.56 0.10 -3.48
N THR A 126 -8.46 -0.31 -4.06
CA THR A 126 -7.98 -1.69 -4.01
C THR A 126 -7.00 -1.87 -2.85
N ILE A 127 -6.61 -3.12 -2.58
CA ILE A 127 -5.68 -3.40 -1.48
C ILE A 127 -4.29 -2.81 -1.76
N PHE A 128 -3.81 -2.84 -3.00
CA PHE A 128 -2.51 -2.28 -3.34
C PHE A 128 -2.53 -0.75 -3.32
N GLU A 129 -3.61 -0.11 -3.73
CA GLU A 129 -3.79 1.33 -3.55
C GLU A 129 -3.81 1.72 -2.05
N LEU A 130 -4.43 0.91 -1.19
CA LEU A 130 -4.37 1.11 0.25
C LEU A 130 -2.93 0.99 0.79
N ILE A 131 -2.18 -0.01 0.32
CA ILE A 131 -0.78 -0.19 0.68
C ILE A 131 0.07 0.99 0.19
N LYS A 132 -0.10 1.43 -1.05
CA LYS A 132 0.59 2.59 -1.62
C LYS A 132 0.30 3.86 -0.81
N GLY A 133 -0.96 4.11 -0.44
CA GLY A 133 -1.33 5.25 0.39
C GLY A 133 -0.68 5.23 1.79
N ASN A 134 -0.55 4.05 2.39
CA ASN A 134 0.17 3.89 3.65
C ASN A 134 1.68 4.11 3.48
N LEU A 135 2.29 3.58 2.42
CA LEU A 135 3.68 3.85 2.07
C LEU A 135 3.92 5.35 1.87
N PHE A 136 3.06 6.03 1.11
CA PHE A 136 3.13 7.48 0.93
C PHE A 136 3.12 8.22 2.28
N SER A 137 2.21 7.83 3.17
CA SER A 137 2.12 8.41 4.51
C SER A 137 3.38 8.17 5.36
N VAL A 138 4.10 7.08 5.14
CA VAL A 138 5.39 6.81 5.77
C VAL A 138 6.44 7.76 5.24
N PHE A 139 6.55 7.91 3.92
CA PHE A 139 7.49 8.85 3.30
C PHE A 139 7.29 10.30 3.78
N LEU A 140 6.03 10.74 3.96
CA LEU A 140 5.71 12.07 4.52
C LEU A 140 6.29 12.31 5.92
N LYS A 141 6.41 11.26 6.72
CA LYS A 141 6.86 11.35 8.12
C LYS A 141 8.37 11.14 8.31
N MET A 142 9.07 10.78 7.26
CA MET A 142 10.51 10.52 7.32
C MET A 142 11.27 11.85 7.38
N ARG A 143 12.30 11.90 8.21
CA ARG A 143 13.17 13.08 8.31
C ARG A 143 14.08 13.18 7.09
N GLY A 144 14.35 14.42 6.67
CA GLY A 144 15.27 14.70 5.57
C GLY A 144 14.66 14.60 4.17
N ASN A 145 13.35 14.35 4.05
CA ASN A 145 12.68 14.39 2.77
C ASN A 145 12.39 15.84 2.35
N PHE A 146 12.53 16.12 1.05
CA PHE A 146 12.01 17.34 0.45
C PHE A 146 10.56 17.09 0.04
N ILE A 147 9.64 17.90 0.52
CA ILE A 147 8.22 17.78 0.27
C ILE A 147 7.74 19.04 -0.44
N ALA A 148 7.04 18.87 -1.56
CA ALA A 148 6.31 19.92 -2.23
C ALA A 148 4.81 19.65 -2.10
N ASP A 149 4.10 20.56 -1.46
CA ASP A 149 2.64 20.53 -1.29
C ASP A 149 1.90 21.35 -2.34
N LYS A 150 2.63 21.94 -3.30
CA LYS A 150 2.08 22.72 -4.41
C LYS A 150 2.65 22.24 -5.73
N PRO A 151 1.83 22.20 -6.79
CA PRO A 151 2.27 21.74 -8.12
C PRO A 151 3.49 22.49 -8.65
N GLU A 152 3.56 23.81 -8.45
CA GLU A 152 4.67 24.64 -8.95
C GLU A 152 5.99 24.29 -8.25
N ASP A 153 5.95 24.06 -6.95
CA ASP A 153 7.12 23.66 -6.15
C ASP A 153 7.54 22.24 -6.53
N ALA A 154 6.58 21.34 -6.80
CA ALA A 154 6.85 19.98 -7.27
C ALA A 154 7.59 20.01 -8.62
N VAL A 155 7.10 20.77 -9.60
CA VAL A 155 7.73 20.90 -10.92
C VAL A 155 9.16 21.44 -10.80
N ARG A 156 9.37 22.46 -9.95
CA ARG A 156 10.71 23.02 -9.71
C ARG A 156 11.66 21.97 -9.13
N LEU A 157 11.23 21.25 -8.09
CA LEU A 157 12.04 20.21 -7.45
C LEU A 157 12.37 19.05 -8.41
N LEU A 158 11.43 18.66 -9.27
CA LEU A 158 11.68 17.67 -10.32
C LEU A 158 12.82 18.11 -11.24
N ILE A 159 12.74 19.31 -11.78
CA ILE A 159 13.74 19.88 -12.70
C ILE A 159 15.10 20.00 -11.99
N GLU A 160 15.16 20.50 -10.77
CA GLU A 160 16.39 20.60 -9.97
C GLU A 160 17.06 19.23 -9.71
N ASN A 161 16.29 18.15 -9.74
CA ASN A 161 16.78 16.79 -9.58
C ASN A 161 16.90 15.99 -10.90
N ASP A 162 16.86 16.67 -12.05
CA ASP A 162 16.95 16.07 -13.40
C ASP A 162 15.82 15.07 -13.70
N VAL A 163 14.67 15.22 -13.08
CA VAL A 163 13.47 14.40 -13.30
C VAL A 163 12.49 15.16 -14.19
N SER A 164 12.04 14.51 -15.26
CA SER A 164 11.04 15.09 -16.16
C SER A 164 9.65 15.03 -15.55
N PRO A 165 8.91 16.14 -15.40
CA PRO A 165 7.51 16.11 -14.99
C PRO A 165 6.65 15.19 -15.85
N ALA A 166 6.87 15.19 -17.18
CA ALA A 166 6.13 14.34 -18.11
C ALA A 166 6.35 12.83 -17.89
N GLU A 167 7.50 12.42 -17.33
CA GLU A 167 7.74 11.03 -16.95
C GLU A 167 6.93 10.63 -15.73
N ILE A 168 6.77 11.55 -14.77
CA ILE A 168 5.93 11.32 -13.59
C ILE A 168 4.45 11.23 -13.97
N ASP A 169 3.97 12.14 -14.83
CA ASP A 169 2.58 12.10 -15.32
C ASP A 169 2.30 10.80 -16.06
N LYS A 170 3.22 10.36 -16.93
CA LYS A 170 3.11 9.07 -17.64
C LYS A 170 3.15 7.86 -16.69
N ALA A 171 3.91 7.95 -15.60
CA ALA A 171 3.91 6.93 -14.56
C ALA A 171 2.58 6.91 -13.80
N ALA A 172 1.97 8.08 -13.54
CA ALA A 172 0.67 8.20 -12.90
C ALA A 172 -0.47 7.53 -13.67
N GLU A 173 -0.46 7.66 -15.01
CA GLU A 173 -1.45 6.97 -15.87
C GLU A 173 -1.47 5.44 -15.67
N ARG A 174 -0.35 4.86 -15.26
CA ARG A 174 -0.20 3.41 -15.04
C ARG A 174 -0.35 2.99 -13.58
N SER A 175 0.08 3.85 -12.65
CA SER A 175 0.19 3.52 -11.22
C SER A 175 -1.04 3.85 -10.41
N GLY A 176 -2.01 4.59 -10.96
CA GLY A 176 -3.19 5.04 -10.22
C GLY A 176 -2.90 6.22 -9.29
N LYS A 177 -3.47 6.21 -8.09
CA LYS A 177 -3.48 7.36 -7.16
C LYS A 177 -2.12 7.72 -6.58
N TYR A 178 -1.22 6.76 -6.45
CA TYR A 178 0.11 6.97 -5.87
C TYR A 178 1.18 6.42 -6.80
N VAL A 179 2.13 7.26 -7.13
CA VAL A 179 3.27 6.93 -7.99
C VAL A 179 4.50 6.76 -7.14
N PHE A 180 5.20 5.67 -7.32
CA PHE A 180 6.49 5.41 -6.71
C PHE A 180 7.50 5.16 -7.81
N CYS A 181 8.48 6.04 -7.94
CA CYS A 181 9.59 5.86 -8.86
C CYS A 181 10.91 5.82 -8.09
N PHE A 182 11.89 5.15 -8.64
CA PHE A 182 13.23 5.10 -8.07
C PHE A 182 14.28 5.49 -9.12
N ASN A 183 15.16 6.38 -8.71
CA ASN A 183 16.33 6.77 -9.48
C ASN A 183 17.55 6.03 -8.92
N GLU A 184 18.01 5.01 -9.63
CA GLU A 184 19.16 4.19 -9.20
C GLU A 184 20.47 4.99 -9.14
N GLU A 185 20.69 5.94 -10.06
CA GLU A 185 21.92 6.72 -10.10
C GLU A 185 22.06 7.63 -8.88
N LYS A 186 20.95 8.21 -8.44
CA LYS A 186 20.91 9.14 -7.30
C LYS A 186 20.47 8.48 -6.01
N GLN A 187 20.12 7.19 -6.03
CA GLN A 187 19.57 6.45 -4.88
C GLN A 187 18.42 7.22 -4.22
N THR A 188 17.49 7.70 -5.04
CA THR A 188 16.42 8.60 -4.60
C THR A 188 15.06 8.07 -5.00
N PHE A 189 14.14 7.99 -4.03
CA PHE A 189 12.74 7.79 -4.32
C PHE A 189 12.07 9.09 -4.74
N VAL A 190 11.21 8.95 -5.73
CA VAL A 190 10.32 9.99 -6.22
C VAL A 190 8.90 9.49 -6.01
N VAL A 191 8.16 10.14 -5.11
CA VAL A 191 6.83 9.69 -4.71
C VAL A 191 5.83 10.81 -4.95
N ALA A 192 4.75 10.52 -5.67
CA ALA A 192 3.73 11.51 -6.01
C ALA A 192 2.33 11.06 -5.61
N ASP A 193 1.49 12.00 -5.19
CA ASP A 193 0.09 11.80 -4.83
C ASP A 193 -0.83 12.41 -5.89
N TYR A 194 -1.56 11.55 -6.58
CA TYR A 194 -2.60 11.87 -7.56
C TYR A 194 -4.00 11.47 -7.05
N SER A 195 -4.18 11.30 -5.75
CA SER A 195 -5.45 10.84 -5.18
C SER A 195 -6.64 11.77 -5.44
N SER A 196 -6.38 13.04 -5.75
CA SER A 196 -7.38 14.04 -6.18
C SER A 196 -7.66 14.05 -7.69
N GLY A 197 -6.95 13.24 -8.47
CA GLY A 197 -6.97 13.26 -9.95
C GLY A 197 -5.91 14.15 -10.58
N GLU A 198 -5.24 14.98 -9.78
CA GLU A 198 -4.14 15.86 -10.18
C GLU A 198 -2.98 15.69 -9.19
N LEU A 199 -1.78 16.08 -9.60
CA LEU A 199 -0.61 16.08 -8.71
C LEU A 199 -0.86 17.01 -7.51
N SER A 200 -1.06 16.43 -6.34
CA SER A 200 -1.34 17.16 -5.11
C SER A 200 -0.13 17.30 -4.20
N ARG A 201 0.74 16.28 -4.17
CA ARG A 201 1.95 16.23 -3.35
C ARG A 201 3.05 15.48 -4.04
N PHE A 202 4.26 15.85 -3.67
CA PHE A 202 5.47 15.28 -4.19
C PHE A 202 6.53 15.14 -3.11
N ILE A 203 7.24 14.01 -3.10
CA ILE A 203 8.28 13.73 -2.12
C ILE A 203 9.53 13.24 -2.83
N PHE A 204 10.67 13.84 -2.51
CA PHE A 204 11.98 13.24 -2.76
C PHE A 204 12.53 12.65 -1.48
N ALA A 205 12.93 11.40 -1.51
CA ALA A 205 13.50 10.72 -0.38
C ALA A 205 14.83 10.06 -0.79
N HIS A 206 15.93 10.50 -0.21
CA HIS A 206 17.24 9.89 -0.42
C HIS A 206 17.37 8.59 0.36
N ASP A 207 18.12 7.62 -0.20
CA ASP A 207 18.31 6.30 0.40
C ASP A 207 18.99 6.38 1.78
N ASP A 208 19.86 7.36 2.01
CA ASP A 208 20.49 7.62 3.31
C ASP A 208 19.46 7.77 4.45
N SER A 209 18.25 8.21 4.13
CA SER A 209 17.16 8.30 5.11
C SER A 209 16.64 6.93 5.55
N PHE A 210 17.01 5.84 4.85
CA PHE A 210 16.54 4.47 5.09
C PHE A 210 17.58 3.59 5.80
N ILE A 211 18.87 3.99 5.83
CA ILE A 211 20.00 3.15 6.28
C ILE A 211 20.04 2.95 7.81
N ASN A 212 19.45 3.81 8.62
CA ASN A 212 19.50 3.79 10.09
C ASN A 212 18.25 3.19 10.76
N ARG A 213 17.79 2.03 10.29
CA ARG A 213 16.52 1.44 10.76
C ARG A 213 16.64 0.01 11.20
#